data_d22d539baf396f6fad49cc8435fcf919
#
_entry.id   d22d539baf396f6fad49cc8435fcf919
#
_cell.length_a   1.000
_cell.length_b   1.000
_cell.length_c   1.000
_cell.angle_alpha   90.00
_cell.angle_beta   90.00
_cell.angle_gamma   90.00
#
_symmetry.space_group_name_H-M   'P 1'
#
loop_
_entity.id
_entity.type
_entity.pdbx_description
1 polymer ?
#
loop_
_entity_poly.entity_id
_entity_poly.type
_entity_poly.pdbx_seq_one_letter_code
_entity_poly.pdbx_strand_id
1 'polypeptide(L)'
;MTAYEKISAARKSEIADDAAMLRAAVELTRDISSARAGIYWPDCFLSAALGYAALAGAILLRDPLLALACGVVAALALYRALLFIHELTHIHRDALPGFRFAWNLLVGIPMLTPSLMYEGVHTLHHARTRYGTADDPEYLPLALMKPWSLPVFVAVALLAPVALLIRSAVLVPLGVIFPPLRRLVWERFSALSINPGFRRR
;
A
#
# COMPACT_ATOMS: atom_id res chain seq x y z
N MET A 1 25.75 14.71 21.03
CA MET A 1 24.67 14.92 20.05
C MET A 1 25.08 14.28 18.74
N THR A 2 24.39 13.25 18.33
CA THR A 2 24.61 12.56 17.06
C THR A 2 24.17 13.45 15.88
N ALA A 3 24.67 13.16 14.66
CA ALA A 3 24.21 13.87 13.44
C ALA A 3 22.68 13.81 13.30
N TYR A 4 22.05 12.73 13.74
CA TYR A 4 20.61 12.52 13.77
C TYR A 4 19.88 13.49 14.74
N GLU A 5 20.43 13.73 15.92
CA GLU A 5 19.86 14.68 16.90
C GLU A 5 19.95 16.12 16.38
N LYS A 6 21.05 16.47 15.68
CA LYS A 6 21.22 17.81 15.05
C LYS A 6 20.21 18.02 13.92
N ILE A 7 19.97 17.02 13.07
CA ILE A 7 18.99 17.07 11.98
C ILE A 7 17.56 17.15 12.57
N SER A 8 17.27 16.40 13.63
CA SER A 8 15.98 16.43 14.31
C SER A 8 15.71 17.79 15.00
N ALA A 9 16.73 18.39 15.60
CA ALA A 9 16.61 19.70 16.26
C ALA A 9 16.46 20.85 15.23
N ALA A 10 17.21 20.82 14.13
CA ALA A 10 17.08 21.78 13.03
C ALA A 10 15.66 21.71 12.40
N ARG A 11 15.15 20.51 12.17
CA ARG A 11 13.77 20.28 11.65
C ARG A 11 12.68 20.82 12.57
N LYS A 12 12.88 20.78 13.89
CA LYS A 12 11.92 21.33 14.86
C LYS A 12 11.79 22.85 14.81
N SER A 13 12.85 23.59 14.43
CA SER A 13 12.82 25.05 14.32
C SER A 13 12.17 25.53 13.01
N GLU A 14 12.28 24.76 11.91
CA GLU A 14 11.63 25.07 10.63
C GLU A 14 10.12 24.81 10.61
N ILE A 15 9.61 23.90 11.43
CA ILE A 15 8.19 23.50 11.44
C ILE A 15 7.25 24.65 11.87
N ALA A 16 7.72 25.69 12.55
CA ALA A 16 6.86 26.78 13.00
C ALA A 16 6.37 27.68 11.83
N ASP A 17 7.21 27.90 10.81
CA ASP A 17 6.85 28.70 9.62
C ASP A 17 5.99 27.91 8.61
N ASP A 18 6.16 26.58 8.56
CA ASP A 18 5.41 25.72 7.65
C ASP A 18 3.92 25.60 8.00
N ALA A 19 3.52 25.84 9.24
CA ALA A 19 2.13 25.68 9.66
C ALA A 19 1.16 26.68 8.99
N ALA A 20 1.63 27.88 8.66
CA ALA A 20 0.83 28.89 7.94
C ALA A 20 0.72 28.50 6.46
N MET A 21 1.81 28.08 5.86
CA MET A 21 1.86 27.60 4.47
C MET A 21 0.99 26.36 4.27
N LEU A 22 1.07 25.39 5.18
CA LEU A 22 0.24 24.18 5.15
C LEU A 22 -1.25 24.49 5.27
N ARG A 23 -1.64 25.44 6.13
CA ARG A 23 -3.04 25.90 6.22
C ARG A 23 -3.51 26.55 4.94
N ALA A 24 -2.70 27.43 4.35
CA ALA A 24 -3.01 28.06 3.07
C ALA A 24 -3.12 27.01 1.95
N ALA A 25 -2.24 26.03 1.90
CA ALA A 25 -2.30 24.94 0.93
C ALA A 25 -3.57 24.09 1.09
N VAL A 26 -3.96 23.73 2.33
CA VAL A 26 -5.20 23.01 2.62
C VAL A 26 -6.43 23.81 2.16
N GLU A 27 -6.47 25.13 2.41
CA GLU A 27 -7.58 25.96 1.97
C GLU A 27 -7.64 26.05 0.44
N LEU A 28 -6.51 26.26 -0.23
CA LEU A 28 -6.43 26.32 -1.70
C LEU A 28 -6.79 25.01 -2.40
N THR A 29 -6.57 23.87 -1.74
CA THR A 29 -6.83 22.54 -2.31
C THR A 29 -8.15 21.93 -1.84
N ARG A 30 -8.93 22.63 -1.01
CA ARG A 30 -10.15 22.12 -0.38
C ARG A 30 -11.15 21.57 -1.38
N ASP A 31 -11.33 22.25 -2.51
CA ASP A 31 -12.29 21.87 -3.54
C ASP A 31 -11.90 20.63 -4.32
N ILE A 32 -10.58 20.36 -4.43
CA ILE A 32 -10.03 19.23 -5.19
C ILE A 32 -9.66 18.03 -4.31
N SER A 33 -9.56 18.22 -3.01
CA SER A 33 -9.22 17.16 -2.05
C SER A 33 -10.39 16.27 -1.66
N SER A 34 -11.63 16.61 -2.05
CA SER A 34 -12.80 15.79 -1.78
C SER A 34 -12.91 14.59 -2.73
N ALA A 35 -13.13 13.40 -2.20
CA ALA A 35 -13.36 12.20 -3.00
C ALA A 35 -14.69 12.34 -3.77
N ARG A 36 -14.63 12.24 -5.12
CA ARG A 36 -15.79 12.38 -6.02
C ARG A 36 -16.24 11.00 -6.51
N ALA A 37 -17.44 10.59 -6.15
CA ALA A 37 -17.99 9.30 -6.54
C ALA A 37 -17.98 9.08 -8.07
N GLY A 38 -18.31 10.11 -8.85
CA GLY A 38 -18.29 10.06 -10.33
C GLY A 38 -16.91 9.88 -10.96
N ILE A 39 -15.82 9.98 -10.18
CA ILE A 39 -14.45 9.72 -10.61
C ILE A 39 -13.98 8.37 -10.06
N TYR A 40 -14.13 8.16 -8.76
CA TYR A 40 -13.58 6.97 -8.08
C TYR A 40 -14.23 5.67 -8.55
N TRP A 41 -15.56 5.65 -8.68
CA TRP A 41 -16.25 4.45 -9.11
C TRP A 41 -15.91 4.03 -10.55
N PRO A 42 -16.03 4.91 -11.58
CA PRO A 42 -15.65 4.54 -12.93
C PRO A 42 -14.18 4.16 -13.06
N ASP A 43 -13.27 4.90 -12.46
CA ASP A 43 -11.83 4.60 -12.52
C ASP A 43 -11.52 3.23 -11.92
N CYS A 44 -12.04 2.91 -10.75
CA CYS A 44 -11.85 1.61 -10.11
C CYS A 44 -12.42 0.47 -10.97
N PHE A 45 -13.67 0.60 -11.42
CA PHE A 45 -14.32 -0.44 -12.23
C PHE A 45 -13.67 -0.64 -13.59
N LEU A 46 -13.34 0.44 -14.29
CA LEU A 46 -12.70 0.36 -15.60
C LEU A 46 -11.29 -0.20 -15.50
N SER A 47 -10.52 0.23 -14.50
CA SER A 47 -9.18 -0.31 -14.26
C SER A 47 -9.22 -1.80 -13.93
N ALA A 48 -10.12 -2.23 -13.04
CA ALA A 48 -10.27 -3.64 -12.71
C ALA A 48 -10.75 -4.47 -13.89
N ALA A 49 -11.80 -4.02 -14.60
CA ALA A 49 -12.36 -4.71 -15.76
C ALA A 49 -11.34 -4.86 -16.90
N LEU A 50 -10.64 -3.77 -17.25
CA LEU A 50 -9.57 -3.79 -18.25
C LEU A 50 -8.45 -4.73 -17.81
N GLY A 51 -8.04 -4.64 -16.54
CA GLY A 51 -6.97 -5.47 -16.01
C GLY A 51 -7.27 -6.95 -16.04
N TYR A 52 -8.47 -7.37 -15.63
CA TYR A 52 -8.87 -8.79 -15.68
C TYR A 52 -9.14 -9.27 -17.09
N ALA A 53 -9.73 -8.45 -17.97
CA ALA A 53 -9.90 -8.80 -19.36
C ALA A 53 -8.56 -9.00 -20.09
N ALA A 54 -7.61 -8.09 -19.84
CA ALA A 54 -6.26 -8.20 -20.37
C ALA A 54 -5.50 -9.40 -19.78
N LEU A 55 -5.68 -9.70 -18.48
CA LEU A 55 -5.10 -10.90 -17.86
C LEU A 55 -5.65 -12.18 -18.50
N ALA A 56 -6.95 -12.24 -18.76
CA ALA A 56 -7.54 -13.36 -19.50
C ALA A 56 -6.97 -13.46 -20.92
N GLY A 57 -6.77 -12.34 -21.61
CA GLY A 57 -6.10 -12.30 -22.91
C GLY A 57 -4.67 -12.84 -22.84
N ALA A 58 -3.89 -12.43 -21.84
CA ALA A 58 -2.52 -12.89 -21.63
C ALA A 58 -2.42 -14.42 -21.41
N ILE A 59 -3.45 -15.02 -20.81
CA ILE A 59 -3.50 -16.48 -20.56
C ILE A 59 -4.03 -17.27 -21.76
N LEU A 60 -5.02 -16.73 -22.46
CA LEU A 60 -5.77 -17.49 -23.48
C LEU A 60 -5.24 -17.30 -24.90
N LEU A 61 -4.56 -16.20 -25.20
CA LEU A 61 -4.04 -15.94 -26.54
C LEU A 61 -2.83 -16.85 -26.84
N ARG A 62 -2.81 -17.40 -28.03
CA ARG A 62 -1.73 -18.27 -28.49
C ARG A 62 -0.55 -17.50 -29.10
N ASP A 63 -0.81 -16.31 -29.60
CA ASP A 63 0.24 -15.44 -30.13
C ASP A 63 1.05 -14.84 -28.96
N PRO A 64 2.36 -15.11 -28.88
CA PRO A 64 3.17 -14.70 -27.74
C PRO A 64 3.32 -13.17 -27.63
N LEU A 65 3.30 -12.45 -28.75
CA LEU A 65 3.43 -10.99 -28.72
C LEU A 65 2.14 -10.33 -28.22
N LEU A 66 0.99 -10.81 -28.67
CA LEU A 66 -0.31 -10.35 -28.16
C LEU A 66 -0.52 -10.74 -26.71
N ALA A 67 -0.12 -11.96 -26.31
CA ALA A 67 -0.18 -12.39 -24.92
C ALA A 67 0.70 -11.51 -24.02
N LEU A 68 1.92 -11.18 -24.46
CA LEU A 68 2.79 -10.27 -23.74
C LEU A 68 2.20 -8.86 -23.64
N ALA A 69 1.67 -8.32 -24.74
CA ALA A 69 1.01 -7.01 -24.74
C ALA A 69 -0.17 -6.98 -23.76
N CYS A 70 -1.02 -8.01 -23.78
CA CYS A 70 -2.09 -8.17 -22.80
C CYS A 70 -1.56 -8.27 -21.37
N GLY A 71 -0.46 -8.97 -21.13
CA GLY A 71 0.19 -9.06 -19.82
C GLY A 71 0.64 -7.70 -19.29
N VAL A 72 1.23 -6.87 -20.15
CA VAL A 72 1.64 -5.50 -19.80
C VAL A 72 0.42 -4.64 -19.45
N VAL A 73 -0.63 -4.68 -20.27
CA VAL A 73 -1.87 -3.94 -20.00
C VAL A 73 -2.52 -4.41 -18.70
N ALA A 74 -2.56 -5.73 -18.46
CA ALA A 74 -3.09 -6.30 -17.23
C ALA A 74 -2.31 -5.79 -16.00
N ALA A 75 -0.99 -5.83 -16.06
CA ALA A 75 -0.13 -5.36 -14.97
C ALA A 75 -0.39 -3.88 -14.64
N LEU A 76 -0.44 -3.01 -15.65
CA LEU A 76 -0.65 -1.57 -15.46
C LEU A 76 -2.07 -1.27 -14.96
N ALA A 77 -3.09 -1.91 -15.52
CA ALA A 77 -4.48 -1.66 -15.15
C ALA A 77 -4.79 -2.20 -13.75
N LEU A 78 -4.34 -3.41 -13.40
CA LEU A 78 -4.51 -3.96 -12.05
C LEU A 78 -3.68 -3.19 -11.03
N TYR A 79 -2.48 -2.73 -11.38
CA TYR A 79 -1.70 -1.84 -10.52
C TYR A 79 -2.46 -0.52 -10.25
N ARG A 80 -3.05 0.09 -11.29
CA ARG A 80 -3.91 1.27 -11.13
C ARG A 80 -5.08 0.99 -10.17
N ALA A 81 -5.78 -0.13 -10.35
CA ALA A 81 -6.85 -0.53 -9.45
C ALA A 81 -6.37 -0.79 -8.01
N LEU A 82 -5.16 -1.34 -7.86
CA LEU A 82 -4.56 -1.61 -6.55
C LEU A 82 -4.18 -0.33 -5.79
N LEU A 83 -3.78 0.74 -6.49
CA LEU A 83 -3.42 2.02 -5.87
C LEU A 83 -4.56 2.64 -5.03
N PHE A 84 -5.81 2.27 -5.27
CA PHE A 84 -6.93 2.69 -4.42
C PHE A 84 -6.80 2.21 -2.97
N ILE A 85 -5.96 1.23 -2.67
CA ILE A 85 -5.68 0.83 -1.28
C ILE A 85 -5.12 2.01 -0.46
N HIS A 86 -4.28 2.84 -1.09
CA HIS A 86 -3.75 4.05 -0.49
C HIS A 86 -4.85 5.10 -0.28
N GLU A 87 -5.63 5.37 -1.33
CA GLU A 87 -6.75 6.32 -1.27
C GLU A 87 -7.75 5.97 -0.16
N LEU A 88 -8.06 4.68 0.02
CA LEU A 88 -8.97 4.19 1.06
C LEU A 88 -8.50 4.52 2.49
N THR A 89 -7.22 4.81 2.70
CA THR A 89 -6.72 5.23 4.01
C THR A 89 -6.92 6.72 4.28
N HIS A 90 -7.05 7.53 3.24
CA HIS A 90 -7.23 8.98 3.32
C HIS A 90 -8.68 9.42 3.19
N ILE A 91 -9.52 8.63 2.50
CA ILE A 91 -10.93 8.95 2.29
C ILE A 91 -11.72 8.66 3.56
N HIS A 92 -12.54 9.64 4.00
CA HIS A 92 -13.48 9.40 5.09
C HIS A 92 -14.45 8.27 4.73
N ARG A 93 -14.79 7.41 5.68
CA ARG A 93 -15.59 6.19 5.42
C ARG A 93 -16.94 6.47 4.78
N ASP A 94 -17.54 7.61 5.10
CA ASP A 94 -18.86 8.01 4.62
C ASP A 94 -18.82 8.82 3.31
N ALA A 95 -17.62 9.22 2.83
CA ALA A 95 -17.49 10.02 1.61
C ALA A 95 -17.85 9.22 0.34
N LEU A 96 -17.58 7.91 0.35
CA LEU A 96 -17.90 6.99 -0.76
C LEU A 96 -18.56 5.73 -0.21
N PRO A 97 -19.85 5.75 0.11
CA PRO A 97 -20.56 4.60 0.67
C PRO A 97 -20.43 3.36 -0.23
N GLY A 98 -20.06 2.23 0.37
CA GLY A 98 -19.89 0.96 -0.35
C GLY A 98 -18.59 0.80 -1.16
N PHE A 99 -17.86 1.87 -1.47
CA PHE A 99 -16.66 1.81 -2.31
C PHE A 99 -15.58 0.89 -1.73
N ARG A 100 -15.28 1.01 -0.45
CA ARG A 100 -14.32 0.14 0.25
C ARG A 100 -14.70 -1.33 0.16
N PHE A 101 -15.98 -1.66 0.32
CA PHE A 101 -16.45 -3.03 0.21
C PHE A 101 -16.29 -3.55 -1.22
N ALA A 102 -16.75 -2.78 -2.22
CA ALA A 102 -16.63 -3.14 -3.64
C ALA A 102 -15.17 -3.30 -4.06
N TRP A 103 -14.30 -2.37 -3.66
CA TRP A 103 -12.87 -2.46 -3.94
C TRP A 103 -12.24 -3.73 -3.32
N ASN A 104 -12.56 -4.03 -2.05
CA ASN A 104 -12.06 -5.26 -1.43
C ASN A 104 -12.51 -6.51 -2.18
N LEU A 105 -13.78 -6.55 -2.60
CA LEU A 105 -14.33 -7.70 -3.33
C LEU A 105 -13.71 -7.86 -4.72
N LEU A 106 -13.55 -6.76 -5.46
CA LEU A 106 -13.12 -6.79 -6.86
C LEU A 106 -11.60 -6.77 -7.03
N VAL A 107 -10.87 -6.16 -6.09
CA VAL A 107 -9.43 -5.94 -6.22
C VAL A 107 -8.68 -6.49 -5.01
N GLY A 108 -8.99 -6.02 -3.82
CA GLY A 108 -8.20 -6.31 -2.62
C GLY A 108 -8.10 -7.81 -2.30
N ILE A 109 -9.22 -8.53 -2.29
CA ILE A 109 -9.23 -9.97 -2.00
C ILE A 109 -8.63 -10.78 -3.16
N PRO A 110 -9.03 -10.56 -4.44
CA PRO A 110 -8.41 -11.26 -5.56
C PRO A 110 -6.91 -11.04 -5.70
N MET A 111 -6.43 -9.84 -5.38
CA MET A 111 -4.99 -9.49 -5.40
C MET A 111 -4.28 -9.85 -4.08
N LEU A 112 -4.96 -10.52 -3.13
CA LEU A 112 -4.44 -10.95 -1.82
C LEU A 112 -4.00 -9.81 -0.90
N THR A 113 -4.46 -8.59 -1.16
CA THR A 113 -4.13 -7.36 -0.43
C THR A 113 -5.38 -6.60 0.01
N PRO A 114 -6.27 -7.20 0.82
CA PRO A 114 -7.45 -6.49 1.31
C PRO A 114 -7.06 -5.25 2.10
N SER A 115 -7.89 -4.20 2.06
CA SER A 115 -7.59 -2.87 2.62
C SER A 115 -7.17 -2.89 4.09
N LEU A 116 -7.70 -3.84 4.86
CA LEU A 116 -7.33 -4.04 6.26
C LEU A 116 -5.82 -4.28 6.49
N MET A 117 -5.10 -4.76 5.47
CA MET A 117 -3.65 -4.95 5.57
C MET A 117 -2.87 -3.64 5.54
N TYR A 118 -3.44 -2.60 4.96
CA TYR A 118 -2.81 -1.29 4.83
C TYR A 118 -3.40 -0.25 5.80
N GLU A 119 -4.67 -0.41 6.17
CA GLU A 119 -5.33 0.43 7.17
C GLU A 119 -4.58 0.38 8.51
N GLY A 120 -4.38 1.56 9.12
CA GLY A 120 -3.62 1.71 10.36
C GLY A 120 -2.10 1.67 10.18
N VAL A 121 -1.57 0.98 9.17
CA VAL A 121 -0.13 1.00 8.83
C VAL A 121 0.22 2.36 8.23
N HIS A 122 -0.48 2.75 7.18
CA HIS A 122 -0.27 4.02 6.49
C HIS A 122 -0.55 5.25 7.39
N THR A 123 -1.54 5.16 8.26
CA THR A 123 -1.79 6.20 9.27
C THR A 123 -0.62 6.39 10.24
N LEU A 124 0.07 5.30 10.59
CA LEU A 124 1.29 5.36 11.42
C LEU A 124 2.45 6.00 10.67
N HIS A 125 2.58 5.73 9.36
CA HIS A 125 3.55 6.37 8.49
C HIS A 125 3.37 7.89 8.46
N HIS A 126 2.13 8.39 8.38
CA HIS A 126 1.83 9.82 8.42
C HIS A 126 1.94 10.47 9.82
N ALA A 127 2.11 9.67 10.88
CA ALA A 127 2.26 10.22 12.22
C ALA A 127 3.59 10.96 12.36
N ARG A 128 3.55 12.25 12.69
CA ARG A 128 4.73 13.13 12.83
C ARG A 128 5.82 12.56 13.73
N THR A 129 5.43 11.76 14.73
CA THR A 129 6.34 11.13 15.70
C THR A 129 7.03 9.89 15.15
N ARG A 130 6.56 9.33 14.02
CA ARG A 130 7.06 8.08 13.43
C ARG A 130 7.67 8.26 12.05
N TYR A 131 7.15 9.19 11.27
CA TYR A 131 7.58 9.41 9.89
C TYR A 131 9.11 9.50 9.75
N GLY A 132 9.68 8.62 8.94
CA GLY A 132 11.12 8.53 8.69
C GLY A 132 11.97 8.04 9.86
N THR A 133 11.36 7.43 10.88
CA THR A 133 12.05 6.82 12.03
C THR A 133 12.12 5.30 11.90
N ALA A 134 12.81 4.64 12.84
CA ALA A 134 12.86 3.18 12.92
C ALA A 134 11.49 2.54 13.23
N ASP A 135 10.55 3.30 13.79
CA ASP A 135 9.19 2.85 14.11
C ASP A 135 8.19 3.08 12.96
N ASP A 136 8.64 3.68 11.86
CA ASP A 136 7.83 3.91 10.67
C ASP A 136 7.65 2.60 9.89
N PRO A 137 6.41 2.11 9.69
CA PRO A 137 6.18 0.86 9.00
C PRO A 137 6.52 0.89 7.50
N GLU A 138 6.56 2.08 6.89
CA GLU A 138 6.78 2.25 5.44
C GLU A 138 8.14 2.89 5.13
N TYR A 139 9.06 2.92 6.08
CA TYR A 139 10.36 3.53 5.89
C TYR A 139 11.52 2.53 6.01
N LEU A 140 12.38 2.54 5.01
CA LEU A 140 13.70 1.92 5.05
C LEU A 140 14.76 2.97 4.70
N PRO A 141 15.77 3.19 5.56
CA PRO A 141 16.83 4.15 5.30
C PRO A 141 17.86 3.61 4.29
N LEU A 142 17.43 3.26 3.08
CA LEU A 142 18.26 2.59 2.06
C LEU A 142 19.55 3.36 1.76
N ALA A 143 19.49 4.70 1.80
CA ALA A 143 20.67 5.56 1.59
C ALA A 143 21.74 5.40 2.69
N LEU A 144 21.37 4.93 3.89
CA LEU A 144 22.26 4.69 5.03
C LEU A 144 22.62 3.22 5.20
N MET A 145 22.03 2.34 4.39
CA MET A 145 22.26 0.90 4.43
C MET A 145 23.43 0.53 3.49
N LYS A 146 23.92 -0.70 3.62
CA LYS A 146 24.97 -1.21 2.73
C LYS A 146 24.45 -1.31 1.29
N PRO A 147 25.26 -1.11 0.26
CA PRO A 147 24.82 -1.10 -1.15
C PRO A 147 24.05 -2.36 -1.59
N TRP A 148 24.38 -3.52 -1.02
CA TRP A 148 23.68 -4.78 -1.31
C TRP A 148 22.23 -4.83 -0.78
N SER A 149 21.82 -3.91 0.09
CA SER A 149 20.46 -3.84 0.62
C SER A 149 19.45 -3.51 -0.49
N LEU A 150 19.83 -2.70 -1.48
CA LEU A 150 18.96 -2.36 -2.59
C LEU A 150 18.60 -3.58 -3.47
N PRO A 151 19.55 -4.36 -3.99
CA PRO A 151 19.20 -5.58 -4.73
C PRO A 151 18.41 -6.60 -3.89
N VAL A 152 18.68 -6.72 -2.59
CA VAL A 152 17.86 -7.56 -1.71
C VAL A 152 16.44 -7.03 -1.58
N PHE A 153 16.28 -5.73 -1.42
CA PHE A 153 14.95 -5.10 -1.39
C PHE A 153 14.15 -5.36 -2.68
N VAL A 154 14.82 -5.22 -3.84
CA VAL A 154 14.19 -5.52 -5.14
C VAL A 154 13.80 -7.00 -5.23
N ALA A 155 14.68 -7.92 -4.81
CA ALA A 155 14.38 -9.35 -4.80
C ALA A 155 13.17 -9.69 -3.89
N VAL A 156 13.11 -9.09 -2.69
CA VAL A 156 11.96 -9.24 -1.77
C VAL A 156 10.69 -8.69 -2.41
N ALA A 157 10.74 -7.53 -3.06
CA ALA A 157 9.59 -6.96 -3.75
C ALA A 157 9.08 -7.85 -4.89
N LEU A 158 9.99 -8.44 -5.67
CA LEU A 158 9.64 -9.40 -6.74
C LEU A 158 9.02 -10.70 -6.18
N LEU A 159 9.41 -11.13 -4.98
CA LEU A 159 8.86 -12.31 -4.31
C LEU A 159 7.57 -12.00 -3.51
N ALA A 160 7.17 -10.75 -3.37
CA ALA A 160 6.00 -10.35 -2.61
C ALA A 160 4.70 -11.06 -3.05
N PRO A 161 4.40 -11.25 -4.35
CA PRO A 161 3.21 -12.00 -4.77
C PRO A 161 3.20 -13.44 -4.26
N VAL A 162 4.36 -14.13 -4.29
CA VAL A 162 4.50 -15.50 -3.77
C VAL A 162 4.31 -15.52 -2.26
N ALA A 163 4.88 -14.55 -1.55
CA ALA A 163 4.72 -14.42 -0.09
C ALA A 163 3.26 -14.16 0.29
N LEU A 164 2.55 -13.31 -0.47
CA LEU A 164 1.12 -13.05 -0.27
C LEU A 164 0.26 -14.29 -0.55
N LEU A 165 0.61 -15.08 -1.56
CA LEU A 165 -0.05 -16.34 -1.86
C LEU A 165 0.13 -17.34 -0.71
N ILE A 166 1.37 -17.57 -0.26
CA ILE A 166 1.67 -18.46 0.89
C ILE A 166 0.94 -17.97 2.14
N ARG A 167 0.98 -16.66 2.40
CA ARG A 167 0.26 -16.07 3.52
C ARG A 167 -1.24 -16.40 3.46
N SER A 168 -1.86 -16.15 2.33
CA SER A 168 -3.32 -16.22 2.19
C SER A 168 -3.83 -17.66 2.05
N ALA A 169 -3.11 -18.52 1.33
CA ALA A 169 -3.52 -19.90 1.06
C ALA A 169 -3.06 -20.90 2.14
N VAL A 170 -2.01 -20.59 2.91
CA VAL A 170 -1.42 -21.51 3.88
C VAL A 170 -1.47 -20.95 5.29
N LEU A 171 -0.81 -19.78 5.53
CA LEU A 171 -0.62 -19.31 6.90
C LEU A 171 -1.93 -18.84 7.55
N VAL A 172 -2.82 -18.18 6.79
CA VAL A 172 -4.11 -17.73 7.32
C VAL A 172 -5.03 -18.90 7.66
N PRO A 173 -5.27 -19.88 6.77
CA PRO A 173 -6.07 -21.06 7.11
C PRO A 173 -5.49 -21.87 8.28
N LEU A 174 -4.19 -22.12 8.29
CA LEU A 174 -3.55 -22.81 9.40
C LEU A 174 -3.62 -22.01 10.71
N GLY A 175 -3.58 -20.70 10.64
CA GLY A 175 -3.75 -19.81 11.79
C GLY A 175 -5.14 -19.86 12.42
N VAL A 176 -6.17 -20.31 11.68
CA VAL A 176 -7.50 -20.58 12.27
C VAL A 176 -7.43 -21.76 13.23
N ILE A 177 -6.64 -22.79 12.88
CA ILE A 177 -6.51 -24.04 13.65
C ILE A 177 -5.50 -23.89 14.79
N PHE A 178 -4.35 -23.21 14.51
CA PHE A 178 -3.22 -23.11 15.44
C PHE A 178 -3.08 -21.69 16.03
N PRO A 179 -3.50 -21.45 17.31
CA PRO A 179 -3.44 -20.14 17.95
C PRO A 179 -2.04 -19.46 17.93
N PRO A 180 -0.91 -20.16 18.15
CA PRO A 180 0.40 -19.54 18.06
C PRO A 180 0.72 -19.03 16.65
N LEU A 181 0.32 -19.77 15.60
CA LEU A 181 0.50 -19.35 14.21
C LEU A 181 -0.39 -18.15 13.89
N ARG A 182 -1.64 -18.12 14.37
CA ARG A 182 -2.54 -16.99 14.22
C ARG A 182 -1.92 -15.71 14.79
N ARG A 183 -1.32 -15.79 15.98
CA ARG A 183 -0.63 -14.66 16.61
C ARG A 183 0.55 -14.19 15.76
N LEU A 184 1.38 -15.11 15.27
CA LEU A 184 2.50 -14.80 14.38
C LEU A 184 2.02 -14.10 13.09
N VAL A 185 0.97 -14.64 12.46
CA VAL A 185 0.38 -14.07 11.24
C VAL A 185 -0.16 -12.67 11.52
N TRP A 186 -0.85 -12.46 12.64
CA TRP A 186 -1.34 -11.15 13.03
C TRP A 186 -0.22 -10.15 13.23
N GLU A 187 0.77 -10.48 14.03
CA GLU A 187 1.84 -9.56 14.42
C GLU A 187 2.79 -9.22 13.25
N ARG A 188 3.12 -10.20 12.39
CA ARG A 188 4.18 -10.06 11.38
C ARG A 188 3.72 -10.01 9.93
N PHE A 189 2.58 -10.62 9.61
CA PHE A 189 2.15 -10.82 8.22
C PHE A 189 0.75 -10.26 7.94
N SER A 190 0.15 -9.52 8.86
CA SER A 190 -1.17 -8.90 8.66
C SER A 190 -1.09 -7.47 8.11
N ALA A 191 0.10 -6.92 7.95
CA ALA A 191 0.35 -5.56 7.50
C ALA A 191 1.16 -5.54 6.21
N LEU A 192 0.81 -4.64 5.28
CA LEU A 192 1.66 -4.27 4.15
C LEU A 192 2.68 -3.24 4.63
N SER A 193 3.77 -3.73 5.18
CA SER A 193 4.86 -2.92 5.72
C SER A 193 6.16 -3.28 5.02
N ILE A 194 6.95 -2.29 4.65
CA ILE A 194 8.30 -2.49 4.09
C ILE A 194 9.36 -2.57 5.18
N ASN A 195 9.06 -2.10 6.39
CA ASN A 195 9.96 -2.17 7.53
C ASN A 195 9.89 -3.55 8.18
N PRO A 196 10.96 -4.38 8.11
CA PRO A 196 10.96 -5.72 8.67
C PRO A 196 10.90 -5.73 10.21
N GLY A 197 11.18 -4.61 10.86
CA GLY A 197 11.05 -4.41 12.30
C GLY A 197 9.62 -4.18 12.78
N PHE A 198 8.72 -3.78 11.87
CA PHE A 198 7.35 -3.46 12.24
C PHE A 198 6.58 -4.69 12.77
N ARG A 199 5.79 -4.46 13.80
CA ARG A 199 4.86 -5.46 14.37
C ARG A 199 3.52 -4.80 14.63
N ARG A 200 2.45 -5.41 14.14
CA ARG A 200 1.10 -4.99 14.47
C ARG A 200 0.80 -5.41 15.93
N ARG A 201 0.31 -4.47 16.72
CA ARG A 201 -0.08 -4.69 18.11
C ARG A 201 -1.58 -4.84 18.26
#